data_392414abb26d580c0a8d34ab7287a256
#
_entry.id   392414abb26d580c0a8d34ab7287a256
#
_cell.length_a   1.000
_cell.length_b   1.000
_cell.length_c   1.000
_cell.angle_alpha   90.00
_cell.angle_beta   90.00
_cell.angle_gamma   90.00
#
_symmetry.space_group_name_H-M   'P 1'
#
loop_
_entity.id
_entity.type
_entity.pdbx_description
1 polymer ?
#
loop_
_entity_poly.entity_id
_entity_poly.type
_entity_poly.pdbx_seq_one_letter_code
_entity_poly.pdbx_strand_id
1 'polypeptide(L)'
;MNRLLVVFFLSPFLAPLTWAAPSFVLPKRLYATPGRECAVYYTSVFSSVTPASYAYEAQSQVGRSYLQHWCWTPRKEDAGKEFELVLRAWTDDGCVASCTTTVEVAAAPRNPGKSVRVALFADSLTNSGYQNELFRVLKADGFTGYTPVGSRMPKIAGGVRHDGYGGYDCKAFLTYYVVSEDEINRVQDAAEREQLLSLGLPVKVVSDWQRELLKSPLINFTDGKKTVDVPGWIKRASDGVAPDIVIVQLGVNAVFGKRGSANEMREDIRLRVIPEFRAFISALREHMPNAVFGITTQPLGCGQDGFAANYGARFGEVQHRVTMFELNREIERFVLELDDKLVELIPLAHAIDPVVGFPRKEVPAHKRTECTVLRSVNALHPTVDGGCQMADAIAAWYECRWNSWSVSK
;
A
#
# COMPACT_ATOMS: atom_id res chain seq x y z
N MET A 1 -21.49 9.79 -70.98
CA MET A 1 -20.58 8.82 -70.29
C MET A 1 -20.22 9.36 -68.90
N ASN A 2 -21.01 8.99 -67.91
CA ASN A 2 -20.73 9.38 -66.49
C ASN A 2 -19.91 8.28 -65.84
N ARG A 3 -18.69 8.62 -65.38
CA ARG A 3 -17.87 7.72 -64.65
C ARG A 3 -18.22 7.89 -63.13
N LEU A 4 -18.75 6.85 -62.53
CA LEU A 4 -19.01 6.74 -61.11
C LEU A 4 -17.67 6.45 -60.39
N LEU A 5 -17.24 7.40 -59.54
CA LEU A 5 -16.05 7.23 -58.71
C LEU A 5 -16.50 6.54 -57.41
N VAL A 6 -16.18 5.26 -57.26
CA VAL A 6 -16.41 4.52 -56.01
C VAL A 6 -15.23 4.77 -55.08
N VAL A 7 -15.43 5.56 -54.02
CA VAL A 7 -14.46 5.80 -52.98
C VAL A 7 -14.63 4.71 -51.92
N PHE A 8 -13.66 3.78 -51.83
CA PHE A 8 -13.58 2.84 -50.74
C PHE A 8 -13.04 3.54 -49.46
N PHE A 9 -13.92 3.74 -48.50
CA PHE A 9 -13.47 4.08 -47.13
C PHE A 9 -12.85 2.84 -46.46
N LEU A 10 -11.53 2.79 -46.42
CA LEU A 10 -10.81 1.89 -45.54
C LEU A 10 -11.06 2.36 -44.09
N SER A 11 -12.01 1.70 -43.43
CA SER A 11 -12.18 1.85 -41.98
C SER A 11 -10.93 1.33 -41.30
N PRO A 12 -10.20 2.12 -40.49
CA PRO A 12 -9.09 1.59 -39.70
C PRO A 12 -9.70 0.59 -38.73
N PHE A 13 -9.32 -0.67 -38.86
CA PHE A 13 -9.56 -1.68 -37.83
C PHE A 13 -8.88 -1.18 -36.57
N LEU A 14 -9.64 -0.55 -35.66
CA LEU A 14 -9.25 -0.40 -34.27
C LEU A 14 -9.10 -1.82 -33.71
N ALA A 15 -7.89 -2.28 -33.60
CA ALA A 15 -7.60 -3.51 -32.84
C ALA A 15 -8.29 -3.36 -31.46
N PRO A 16 -9.11 -4.31 -31.04
CA PRO A 16 -9.73 -4.23 -29.74
C PRO A 16 -8.60 -4.10 -28.71
N LEU A 17 -8.67 -3.08 -27.86
CA LEU A 17 -7.85 -2.96 -26.65
C LEU A 17 -8.15 -4.21 -25.82
N THR A 18 -7.34 -5.25 -26.00
CA THR A 18 -7.47 -6.49 -25.21
C THR A 18 -7.03 -6.16 -23.79
N TRP A 19 -7.99 -5.89 -22.93
CA TRP A 19 -7.75 -5.89 -21.50
C TRP A 19 -7.22 -7.26 -21.10
N ALA A 20 -6.19 -7.28 -20.26
CA ALA A 20 -5.75 -8.55 -19.69
C ALA A 20 -6.95 -9.24 -19.02
N ALA A 21 -7.08 -10.55 -19.19
CA ALA A 21 -8.16 -11.30 -18.57
C ALA A 21 -8.17 -11.04 -17.05
N PRO A 22 -9.35 -10.83 -16.44
CA PRO A 22 -9.46 -10.65 -15.01
C PRO A 22 -8.83 -11.79 -14.26
N SER A 23 -8.11 -11.49 -13.18
CA SER A 23 -7.44 -12.51 -12.37
C SER A 23 -7.28 -12.03 -10.94
N PHE A 24 -7.07 -12.94 -10.01
CA PHE A 24 -6.73 -12.57 -8.64
C PHE A 24 -5.26 -12.14 -8.55
N VAL A 25 -5.02 -11.09 -7.78
CA VAL A 25 -3.69 -10.61 -7.37
C VAL A 25 -3.61 -10.79 -5.87
N LEU A 26 -3.24 -11.99 -5.47
CA LEU A 26 -3.20 -12.43 -4.08
C LEU A 26 -1.95 -13.28 -3.89
N PRO A 27 -1.07 -12.95 -2.93
CA PRO A 27 0.10 -13.73 -2.63
C PRO A 27 -0.23 -15.17 -2.27
N LYS A 28 0.71 -16.07 -2.52
CA LYS A 28 0.57 -17.52 -2.20
C LYS A 28 0.39 -17.79 -0.72
N ARG A 29 0.71 -16.82 0.15
CA ARG A 29 0.61 -16.94 1.60
C ARG A 29 0.02 -15.67 2.20
N LEU A 30 -0.95 -15.85 3.07
CA LEU A 30 -1.52 -14.86 3.96
C LEU A 30 -1.22 -15.23 5.40
N TYR A 31 -1.33 -14.28 6.30
CA TYR A 31 -1.02 -14.44 7.71
C TYR A 31 -2.24 -14.10 8.56
N ALA A 32 -2.43 -14.84 9.64
CA ALA A 32 -3.51 -14.63 10.58
C ALA A 32 -3.01 -14.80 12.03
N THR A 33 -3.65 -14.12 12.97
CA THR A 33 -3.32 -14.20 14.39
C THR A 33 -4.51 -14.73 15.18
N PRO A 34 -4.32 -15.64 16.14
CA PRO A 34 -5.41 -16.10 17.01
C PRO A 34 -6.10 -14.92 17.72
N GLY A 35 -7.42 -14.85 17.62
CA GLY A 35 -8.26 -13.82 18.23
C GLY A 35 -8.44 -12.54 17.42
N ARG A 36 -7.74 -12.38 16.25
CA ARG A 36 -7.96 -11.27 15.31
C ARG A 36 -8.56 -11.73 13.99
N GLU A 37 -9.40 -10.90 13.40
CA GLU A 37 -9.99 -11.19 12.11
C GLU A 37 -8.96 -11.12 10.99
N CYS A 38 -8.90 -12.17 10.17
CA CYS A 38 -8.24 -12.19 8.88
C CYS A 38 -9.32 -12.11 7.81
N ALA A 39 -9.28 -11.09 6.95
CA ALA A 39 -10.26 -10.89 5.90
C ALA A 39 -9.58 -10.76 4.53
N VAL A 40 -10.29 -11.21 3.48
CA VAL A 40 -9.91 -11.01 2.08
C VAL A 40 -11.08 -10.36 1.35
N TYR A 41 -10.96 -9.07 1.07
CA TYR A 41 -11.96 -8.31 0.31
C TYR A 41 -11.77 -8.59 -1.18
N TYR A 42 -12.76 -9.23 -1.82
CA TYR A 42 -12.64 -9.74 -3.19
C TYR A 42 -12.28 -8.66 -4.19
N THR A 43 -12.94 -7.49 -4.10
CA THR A 43 -12.65 -6.38 -5.00
C THR A 43 -11.26 -5.76 -4.80
N SER A 44 -10.64 -5.97 -3.64
CA SER A 44 -9.27 -5.51 -3.36
C SER A 44 -8.19 -6.42 -3.95
N VAL A 45 -8.55 -7.63 -4.36
CA VAL A 45 -7.61 -8.62 -4.90
C VAL A 45 -7.97 -9.10 -6.31
N PHE A 46 -9.11 -8.71 -6.86
CA PHE A 46 -9.55 -9.12 -8.19
C PHE A 46 -9.33 -8.00 -9.22
N SER A 47 -8.41 -8.23 -10.16
CA SER A 47 -7.97 -7.25 -11.15
C SER A 47 -8.96 -7.07 -12.29
N SER A 48 -10.13 -6.53 -11.99
CA SER A 48 -11.13 -6.10 -12.96
C SER A 48 -11.40 -4.61 -12.80
N VAL A 49 -11.69 -3.93 -13.90
CA VAL A 49 -12.15 -2.53 -13.90
C VAL A 49 -13.63 -2.42 -13.54
N THR A 50 -14.37 -3.54 -13.59
CA THR A 50 -15.78 -3.64 -13.22
C THR A 50 -15.98 -4.78 -12.22
N PRO A 51 -15.34 -4.73 -11.04
CA PRO A 51 -15.37 -5.86 -10.10
C PRO A 51 -16.78 -6.20 -9.61
N ALA A 52 -17.69 -5.24 -9.58
CA ALA A 52 -19.10 -5.46 -9.21
C ALA A 52 -19.90 -6.29 -10.22
N SER A 53 -19.36 -6.56 -11.40
CA SER A 53 -20.02 -7.41 -12.43
C SER A 53 -19.75 -8.90 -12.26
N TYR A 54 -19.10 -9.29 -11.16
CA TYR A 54 -18.75 -10.68 -10.86
C TYR A 54 -19.37 -11.13 -9.54
N ALA A 55 -19.75 -12.39 -9.49
CA ALA A 55 -20.01 -13.07 -8.21
C ALA A 55 -18.72 -13.69 -7.68
N TYR A 56 -18.52 -13.63 -6.38
CA TYR A 56 -17.31 -14.16 -5.73
C TYR A 56 -17.66 -15.30 -4.79
N GLU A 57 -16.77 -16.27 -4.74
CA GLU A 57 -16.85 -17.41 -3.85
C GLU A 57 -15.49 -17.65 -3.21
N ALA A 58 -15.49 -17.92 -1.92
CA ALA A 58 -14.32 -18.41 -1.20
C ALA A 58 -14.63 -19.79 -0.58
N GLN A 59 -13.73 -20.73 -0.80
CA GLN A 59 -13.81 -22.08 -0.25
C GLN A 59 -12.59 -22.33 0.64
N SER A 60 -12.84 -22.69 1.90
CA SER A 60 -11.82 -23.09 2.87
C SER A 60 -12.47 -23.98 3.93
N GLN A 61 -11.64 -24.70 4.71
CA GLN A 61 -12.09 -25.46 5.89
C GLN A 61 -12.49 -24.53 7.05
N VAL A 62 -12.08 -23.25 7.00
CA VAL A 62 -12.28 -22.25 8.04
C VAL A 62 -12.88 -20.98 7.47
N GLY A 63 -13.48 -20.15 8.34
CA GLY A 63 -14.04 -18.87 7.96
C GLY A 63 -15.38 -18.97 7.23
N ARG A 64 -15.79 -17.84 6.67
CA ARG A 64 -17.06 -17.69 5.93
C ARG A 64 -16.87 -16.79 4.71
N SER A 65 -17.46 -17.20 3.60
CA SER A 65 -17.60 -16.38 2.40
C SER A 65 -18.86 -15.53 2.50
N TYR A 66 -18.69 -14.21 2.52
CA TYR A 66 -19.76 -13.22 2.41
C TYR A 66 -19.81 -12.65 1.00
N LEU A 67 -20.76 -11.77 0.73
CA LEU A 67 -20.92 -11.16 -0.60
C LEU A 67 -19.68 -10.41 -1.08
N GLN A 68 -18.99 -9.72 -0.17
CA GLN A 68 -17.88 -8.84 -0.52
C GLN A 68 -16.51 -9.33 -0.06
N HIS A 69 -16.47 -10.28 0.87
CA HIS A 69 -15.22 -10.76 1.46
C HIS A 69 -15.38 -12.17 2.04
N TRP A 70 -14.26 -12.83 2.20
CA TRP A 70 -14.10 -13.96 3.12
C TRP A 70 -13.45 -13.43 4.40
N CYS A 71 -13.88 -13.92 5.56
CA CYS A 71 -13.21 -13.62 6.81
C CYS A 71 -13.25 -14.79 7.80
N TRP A 72 -12.29 -14.77 8.71
CA TRP A 72 -12.11 -15.76 9.75
C TRP A 72 -11.35 -15.18 10.94
N THR A 73 -11.77 -15.53 12.15
CA THR A 73 -11.03 -15.25 13.38
C THR A 73 -10.47 -16.57 13.92
N PRO A 74 -9.16 -16.83 13.76
CA PRO A 74 -8.53 -18.05 14.28
C PRO A 74 -8.67 -18.14 15.79
N ARG A 75 -8.82 -19.36 16.29
CA ARG A 75 -8.81 -19.64 17.72
C ARG A 75 -7.39 -19.99 18.19
N LYS A 76 -7.16 -20.06 19.50
CA LYS A 76 -5.86 -20.45 20.07
C LYS A 76 -5.39 -21.83 19.63
N GLU A 77 -6.33 -22.77 19.47
CA GLU A 77 -6.03 -24.12 18.95
C GLU A 77 -5.62 -24.18 17.49
N ASP A 78 -5.79 -23.10 16.74
CA ASP A 78 -5.36 -22.99 15.35
C ASP A 78 -3.93 -22.48 15.21
N ALA A 79 -3.31 -22.05 16.31
CA ALA A 79 -1.94 -21.53 16.32
C ALA A 79 -0.95 -22.51 15.69
N GLY A 80 -0.15 -22.03 14.74
CA GLY A 80 0.86 -22.80 14.01
C GLY A 80 0.31 -23.70 12.92
N LYS A 81 -1.00 -23.64 12.60
CA LYS A 81 -1.61 -24.37 11.50
C LYS A 81 -1.65 -23.56 10.22
N GLU A 82 -1.82 -24.26 9.12
CA GLU A 82 -2.03 -23.68 7.79
C GLU A 82 -3.37 -24.19 7.22
N PHE A 83 -4.06 -23.30 6.50
CA PHE A 83 -5.35 -23.60 5.87
C PHE A 83 -5.34 -23.11 4.43
N GLU A 84 -5.85 -23.93 3.53
CA GLU A 84 -6.04 -23.55 2.14
C GLU A 84 -7.26 -22.64 1.99
N LEU A 85 -7.14 -21.59 1.20
CA LEU A 85 -8.21 -20.71 0.77
C LEU A 85 -8.21 -20.61 -0.75
N VAL A 86 -9.31 -21.05 -1.37
CA VAL A 86 -9.56 -20.96 -2.81
C VAL A 86 -10.57 -19.86 -3.08
N LEU A 87 -10.20 -18.87 -3.89
CA LEU A 87 -11.09 -17.82 -4.37
C LEU A 87 -11.48 -18.08 -5.81
N ARG A 88 -12.75 -17.82 -6.14
CA ARG A 88 -13.30 -17.90 -7.49
C ARG A 88 -14.11 -16.66 -7.84
N ALA A 89 -14.04 -16.26 -9.09
CA ALA A 89 -14.89 -15.21 -9.66
C ALA A 89 -15.71 -15.80 -10.80
N TRP A 90 -17.01 -15.49 -10.81
CA TRP A 90 -18.01 -16.08 -11.69
C TRP A 90 -18.75 -15.01 -12.49
N THR A 91 -19.12 -15.36 -13.70
CA THR A 91 -20.15 -14.70 -14.52
C THR A 91 -21.26 -15.69 -14.84
N ASP A 92 -22.28 -15.28 -15.58
CA ASP A 92 -23.32 -16.18 -16.07
C ASP A 92 -22.77 -17.31 -16.96
N ASP A 93 -21.62 -17.07 -17.62
CA ASP A 93 -20.95 -18.05 -18.48
C ASP A 93 -20.08 -19.06 -17.70
N GLY A 94 -19.90 -18.88 -16.38
CA GLY A 94 -19.14 -19.78 -15.53
C GLY A 94 -18.02 -19.12 -14.75
N CYS A 95 -17.11 -19.96 -14.20
CA CYS A 95 -15.93 -19.48 -13.46
C CYS A 95 -14.90 -18.89 -14.41
N VAL A 96 -14.61 -17.60 -14.25
CA VAL A 96 -13.68 -16.87 -15.13
C VAL A 96 -12.27 -16.72 -14.54
N ALA A 97 -12.13 -16.86 -13.22
CA ALA A 97 -10.83 -16.84 -12.54
C ALA A 97 -10.88 -17.62 -11.25
N SER A 98 -9.77 -18.25 -10.89
CA SER A 98 -9.57 -18.91 -9.62
C SER A 98 -8.13 -18.70 -9.15
N CYS A 99 -7.94 -18.60 -7.83
CA CYS A 99 -6.61 -18.65 -7.21
C CYS A 99 -6.67 -19.42 -5.89
N THR A 100 -5.52 -19.93 -5.50
CA THR A 100 -5.34 -20.62 -4.21
C THR A 100 -4.24 -19.92 -3.42
N THR A 101 -4.49 -19.66 -2.15
CA THR A 101 -3.51 -19.15 -1.19
C THR A 101 -3.56 -19.99 0.09
N THR A 102 -2.49 -19.94 0.86
CA THR A 102 -2.41 -20.57 2.19
C THR A 102 -2.53 -19.49 3.26
N VAL A 103 -3.41 -19.68 4.24
CA VAL A 103 -3.50 -18.84 5.44
C VAL A 103 -2.71 -19.52 6.55
N GLU A 104 -1.57 -18.93 6.92
CA GLU A 104 -0.73 -19.36 8.04
C GLU A 104 -1.17 -18.65 9.31
N VAL A 105 -1.37 -19.42 10.39
CA VAL A 105 -1.74 -18.87 11.70
C VAL A 105 -0.50 -18.77 12.59
N ALA A 106 -0.31 -17.61 13.19
CA ALA A 106 0.82 -17.35 14.08
C ALA A 106 0.88 -18.40 15.21
N ALA A 107 2.05 -19.00 15.37
CA ALA A 107 2.33 -19.87 16.50
C ALA A 107 2.65 -19.04 17.76
N ALA A 108 2.51 -19.63 18.92
CA ALA A 108 2.91 -18.98 20.18
C ALA A 108 4.37 -18.48 20.09
N PRO A 109 4.63 -17.21 20.44
CA PRO A 109 5.95 -16.62 20.28
C PRO A 109 6.97 -17.25 21.22
N ARG A 110 8.15 -17.58 20.71
CA ARG A 110 9.32 -17.93 21.53
C ARG A 110 10.06 -16.65 21.90
N ASN A 111 10.38 -16.46 23.15
CA ASN A 111 11.09 -15.26 23.65
C ASN A 111 10.45 -13.93 23.21
N PRO A 112 9.16 -13.68 23.52
CA PRO A 112 8.45 -12.49 23.07
C PRO A 112 9.02 -11.18 23.64
N GLY A 113 9.81 -11.24 24.70
CA GLY A 113 10.54 -10.12 25.30
C GLY A 113 11.90 -9.83 24.68
N LYS A 114 12.34 -10.59 23.64
CA LYS A 114 13.61 -10.30 22.94
C LYS A 114 13.60 -8.89 22.38
N SER A 115 14.68 -8.14 22.62
CA SER A 115 14.83 -6.79 22.10
C SER A 115 14.97 -6.80 20.58
N VAL A 116 14.09 -6.07 19.90
CA VAL A 116 14.04 -5.94 18.42
C VAL A 116 13.75 -4.50 18.06
N ARG A 117 14.59 -3.87 17.26
CA ARG A 117 14.35 -2.54 16.69
C ARG A 117 13.60 -2.67 15.36
N VAL A 118 12.49 -1.93 15.24
CA VAL A 118 11.62 -1.98 14.06
C VAL A 118 11.56 -0.59 13.43
N ALA A 119 12.06 -0.46 12.21
CA ALA A 119 11.92 0.73 11.39
C ALA A 119 10.72 0.58 10.44
N LEU A 120 9.95 1.65 10.26
CA LEU A 120 8.87 1.73 9.30
C LEU A 120 9.12 2.89 8.34
N PHE A 121 9.46 2.58 7.09
CA PHE A 121 9.50 3.54 5.98
C PHE A 121 8.18 3.48 5.22
N ALA A 122 7.45 4.58 5.20
CA ALA A 122 6.09 4.62 4.67
C ALA A 122 5.74 5.98 4.04
N ASP A 123 4.58 6.04 3.44
CA ASP A 123 4.00 7.25 2.87
C ASP A 123 2.91 7.89 3.75
N SER A 124 1.98 8.65 3.11
CA SER A 124 0.87 9.32 3.81
C SER A 124 -0.15 8.38 4.45
N LEU A 125 -0.13 7.08 4.17
CA LEU A 125 -1.05 6.13 4.81
C LEU A 125 -0.83 6.06 6.33
N THR A 126 0.36 6.44 6.82
CA THR A 126 0.63 6.62 8.26
C THR A 126 -0.27 7.66 8.94
N ASN A 127 -0.93 8.53 8.18
CA ASN A 127 -1.90 9.48 8.73
C ASN A 127 -3.13 8.80 9.34
N SER A 128 -3.43 7.55 8.98
CA SER A 128 -4.46 6.72 9.63
C SER A 128 -4.09 6.28 11.05
N GLY A 129 -2.81 6.40 11.42
CA GLY A 129 -2.31 5.97 12.72
C GLY A 129 -2.01 4.47 12.81
N TYR A 130 -2.02 3.73 11.70
CA TYR A 130 -1.84 2.28 11.70
C TYR A 130 -0.51 1.83 12.37
N GLN A 131 0.53 2.64 12.30
CA GLN A 131 1.81 2.34 12.95
C GLN A 131 1.68 2.32 14.49
N ASN A 132 0.86 3.19 15.07
CA ASN A 132 0.61 3.18 16.52
C ASN A 132 -0.19 1.94 16.91
N GLU A 133 -1.21 1.62 16.10
CA GLU A 133 -2.06 0.46 16.29
C GLU A 133 -1.27 -0.84 16.15
N LEU A 134 -0.37 -0.95 15.15
CA LEU A 134 0.52 -2.10 14.97
C LEU A 134 1.28 -2.42 16.28
N PHE A 135 1.91 -1.43 16.87
CA PHE A 135 2.66 -1.67 18.11
C PHE A 135 1.75 -1.89 19.30
N ARG A 136 0.54 -1.32 19.30
CA ARG A 136 -0.45 -1.59 20.35
C ARG A 136 -0.91 -3.05 20.34
N VAL A 137 -1.22 -3.60 19.15
CA VAL A 137 -1.66 -5.00 19.04
C VAL A 137 -0.53 -5.97 19.32
N LEU A 138 0.68 -5.73 18.83
CA LEU A 138 1.84 -6.57 19.14
C LEU A 138 2.10 -6.64 20.66
N LYS A 139 1.97 -5.51 21.37
CA LYS A 139 2.09 -5.48 22.82
C LYS A 139 0.99 -6.30 23.50
N ALA A 140 -0.25 -6.19 23.01
CA ALA A 140 -1.39 -6.95 23.56
C ALA A 140 -1.19 -8.47 23.37
N ASP A 141 -0.50 -8.91 22.31
CA ASP A 141 -0.20 -10.31 22.02
C ASP A 141 1.10 -10.80 22.70
N GLY A 142 1.66 -9.98 23.60
CA GLY A 142 2.77 -10.37 24.46
C GLY A 142 4.15 -10.02 23.92
N PHE A 143 4.28 -9.41 22.76
CA PHE A 143 5.58 -8.92 22.25
C PHE A 143 5.95 -7.63 22.98
N THR A 144 6.85 -7.71 23.94
CA THR A 144 7.22 -6.57 24.81
C THR A 144 8.60 -6.00 24.54
N GLY A 145 9.42 -6.71 23.74
CA GLY A 145 10.82 -6.33 23.47
C GLY A 145 11.02 -5.46 22.24
N TYR A 146 9.98 -5.10 21.45
CA TYR A 146 10.15 -4.26 20.30
C TYR A 146 10.40 -2.79 20.64
N THR A 147 11.23 -2.13 19.84
CA THR A 147 11.53 -0.69 19.93
C THR A 147 11.27 -0.07 18.56
N PRO A 148 10.18 0.71 18.37
CA PRO A 148 9.96 1.44 17.13
C PRO A 148 11.00 2.56 16.99
N VAL A 149 11.62 2.64 15.80
CA VAL A 149 12.64 3.64 15.48
C VAL A 149 12.24 4.42 14.21
N GLY A 150 12.76 5.64 14.09
CA GLY A 150 12.46 6.53 12.96
C GLY A 150 12.74 7.98 13.32
N SER A 151 12.78 8.83 12.29
CA SER A 151 13.10 10.25 12.44
C SER A 151 11.90 11.09 12.89
N ARG A 152 10.67 10.60 12.69
CA ARG A 152 9.44 11.29 13.05
C ARG A 152 8.87 10.76 14.36
N MET A 153 8.48 11.68 15.22
CA MET A 153 7.71 11.40 16.43
C MET A 153 6.27 11.89 16.22
N PRO A 154 5.27 11.03 16.35
CA PRO A 154 3.88 11.48 16.29
C PRO A 154 3.57 12.54 17.34
N LYS A 155 2.72 13.52 16.99
CA LYS A 155 2.30 14.60 17.90
C LYS A 155 1.20 14.15 18.89
N ILE A 156 0.90 12.84 18.94
CA ILE A 156 -0.12 12.28 19.84
C ILE A 156 0.53 11.53 21.00
N ALA A 157 -0.11 11.58 22.15
CA ALA A 157 0.35 10.82 23.32
C ALA A 157 0.38 9.31 23.01
N GLY A 158 1.49 8.65 23.35
CA GLY A 158 1.68 7.22 23.05
C GLY A 158 2.01 6.90 21.60
N GLY A 159 2.22 7.90 20.75
CA GLY A 159 2.65 7.69 19.37
C GLY A 159 4.06 7.09 19.27
N VAL A 160 4.31 6.31 18.23
CA VAL A 160 5.58 5.62 18.00
C VAL A 160 6.42 6.31 16.92
N ARG A 161 7.75 6.19 17.03
CA ARG A 161 8.68 6.70 16.03
C ARG A 161 8.52 5.93 14.70
N HIS A 162 8.59 6.64 13.58
CA HIS A 162 8.50 6.07 12.23
C HIS A 162 9.09 7.02 11.19
N ASP A 163 9.23 6.58 9.94
CA ASP A 163 9.58 7.39 8.78
C ASP A 163 8.47 7.36 7.72
N GLY A 164 7.26 7.80 8.13
CA GLY A 164 6.12 7.99 7.23
C GLY A 164 6.08 9.41 6.68
N TYR A 165 6.29 9.60 5.37
CA TYR A 165 6.34 10.89 4.70
C TYR A 165 5.31 10.97 3.57
N GLY A 166 4.35 11.89 3.68
CA GLY A 166 3.32 12.09 2.66
C GLY A 166 3.92 12.39 1.28
N GLY A 167 3.45 11.70 0.25
CA GLY A 167 3.94 11.87 -1.11
C GLY A 167 5.25 11.13 -1.43
N TYR A 168 5.88 10.44 -0.48
CA TYR A 168 7.14 9.73 -0.71
C TYR A 168 6.94 8.38 -1.39
N ASP A 169 7.90 8.03 -2.21
CA ASP A 169 8.21 6.71 -2.74
C ASP A 169 9.66 6.33 -2.39
N CYS A 170 10.13 5.18 -2.86
CA CYS A 170 11.50 4.73 -2.61
C CYS A 170 12.55 5.71 -3.14
N LYS A 171 12.31 6.30 -4.31
CA LYS A 171 13.20 7.31 -4.91
C LYS A 171 13.28 8.56 -4.06
N ALA A 172 12.14 9.05 -3.56
CA ALA A 172 12.09 10.25 -2.73
C ALA A 172 12.96 10.10 -1.48
N PHE A 173 12.97 8.94 -0.83
CA PHE A 173 13.86 8.67 0.29
C PHE A 173 15.34 8.78 -0.06
N LEU A 174 15.73 8.46 -1.30
CA LEU A 174 17.13 8.48 -1.73
C LEU A 174 17.58 9.81 -2.38
N THR A 175 16.62 10.68 -2.75
CA THR A 175 16.96 11.86 -3.58
C THR A 175 16.36 13.16 -3.11
N TYR A 176 15.27 13.11 -2.31
CA TYR A 176 14.48 14.29 -2.04
C TYR A 176 15.04 15.10 -0.88
N TYR A 177 15.57 16.27 -1.21
CA TYR A 177 16.07 17.24 -0.24
C TYR A 177 16.04 18.64 -0.85
N VAL A 178 15.13 19.48 -0.38
CA VAL A 178 14.95 20.86 -0.85
C VAL A 178 15.68 21.81 0.09
N VAL A 179 16.56 22.67 -0.42
CA VAL A 179 17.52 23.45 0.37
C VAL A 179 17.10 24.90 0.57
N SER A 180 16.44 25.51 -0.42
CA SER A 180 16.14 26.95 -0.42
C SER A 180 14.65 27.22 -0.51
N GLU A 181 14.21 28.43 -0.03
CA GLU A 181 12.81 28.87 -0.19
C GLU A 181 12.42 29.01 -1.66
N ASP A 182 13.35 29.43 -2.53
CA ASP A 182 13.12 29.51 -3.98
C ASP A 182 12.93 28.13 -4.61
N GLU A 183 13.65 27.12 -4.13
CA GLU A 183 13.48 25.73 -4.53
C GLU A 183 12.17 25.16 -3.95
N ILE A 184 11.83 25.49 -2.70
CA ILE A 184 10.54 25.17 -2.08
C ILE A 184 9.39 25.79 -2.89
N ASN A 185 9.52 27.05 -3.29
CA ASN A 185 8.50 27.74 -4.08
C ASN A 185 8.38 27.19 -5.52
N ARG A 186 9.48 26.62 -6.07
CA ARG A 186 9.47 25.91 -7.38
C ARG A 186 8.88 24.51 -7.30
N VAL A 187 9.07 23.80 -6.17
CA VAL A 187 8.53 22.46 -5.93
C VAL A 187 7.05 22.50 -5.49
N GLN A 188 6.57 23.63 -4.99
CA GLN A 188 5.13 23.97 -4.94
C GLN A 188 4.65 24.31 -6.37
N ASP A 189 4.83 23.32 -7.20
CA ASP A 189 4.78 23.29 -8.62
C ASP A 189 3.60 24.06 -9.22
N ALA A 190 3.83 24.55 -10.42
CA ALA A 190 2.84 25.16 -11.30
C ALA A 190 1.51 24.42 -11.31
N ALA A 191 1.52 23.08 -11.27
CA ALA A 191 0.31 22.26 -11.26
C ALA A 191 -0.50 22.35 -9.96
N GLU A 192 0.15 22.31 -8.78
CA GLU A 192 -0.53 22.46 -7.48
C GLU A 192 -0.98 23.91 -7.27
N ARG A 193 -0.15 24.86 -7.71
CA ARG A 193 -0.47 26.29 -7.69
C ARG A 193 -1.62 26.64 -8.62
N GLU A 194 -1.64 26.10 -9.83
CA GLU A 194 -2.74 26.23 -10.79
C GLU A 194 -4.02 25.55 -10.28
N GLN A 195 -3.88 24.44 -9.57
CA GLN A 195 -4.98 23.76 -8.90
C GLN A 195 -5.59 24.59 -7.77
N LEU A 196 -4.77 25.17 -6.89
CA LEU A 196 -5.25 26.03 -5.81
C LEU A 196 -5.88 27.31 -6.36
N LEU A 197 -5.28 27.93 -7.38
CA LEU A 197 -5.81 29.11 -8.06
C LEU A 197 -7.11 28.80 -8.79
N SER A 198 -7.22 27.66 -9.48
CA SER A 198 -8.46 27.25 -10.16
C SER A 198 -9.61 26.94 -9.22
N LEU A 199 -9.31 26.65 -7.95
CA LEU A 199 -10.28 26.41 -6.87
C LEU A 199 -10.60 27.68 -6.08
N GLY A 200 -10.00 28.83 -6.43
CA GLY A 200 -10.17 30.08 -5.68
C GLY A 200 -9.58 30.00 -4.26
N LEU A 201 -8.68 29.04 -4.02
CA LEU A 201 -8.04 28.86 -2.72
C LEU A 201 -6.77 29.72 -2.63
N PRO A 202 -6.48 30.33 -1.46
CA PRO A 202 -5.26 31.10 -1.29
C PRO A 202 -4.05 30.16 -1.41
N VAL A 203 -3.06 30.56 -2.21
CA VAL A 203 -1.73 29.94 -2.25
C VAL A 203 -1.11 30.10 -0.89
N LYS A 204 -1.15 29.07 -0.06
CA LYS A 204 -0.62 29.13 1.30
C LYS A 204 0.91 29.08 1.30
N VAL A 205 1.50 29.89 2.16
CA VAL A 205 2.89 29.74 2.61
C VAL A 205 3.07 28.30 3.14
N VAL A 206 4.13 27.63 2.70
CA VAL A 206 4.50 26.27 3.15
C VAL A 206 4.52 26.22 4.66
N SER A 207 3.65 25.43 5.25
CA SER A 207 3.63 25.22 6.71
C SER A 207 4.90 24.49 7.16
N ASP A 208 5.31 24.64 8.42
CA ASP A 208 6.46 23.92 8.98
C ASP A 208 6.34 22.40 8.78
N TRP A 209 5.11 21.87 8.83
CA TRP A 209 4.84 20.47 8.52
C TRP A 209 5.20 20.10 7.08
N GLN A 210 4.84 20.94 6.10
CA GLN A 210 5.20 20.71 4.69
C GLN A 210 6.71 20.84 4.47
N ARG A 211 7.38 21.76 5.20
CA ARG A 211 8.85 21.90 5.16
C ARG A 211 9.56 20.65 5.66
N GLU A 212 9.05 19.98 6.69
CA GLU A 212 9.59 18.68 7.15
C GLU A 212 9.50 17.60 6.07
N LEU A 213 8.44 17.62 5.23
CA LEU A 213 8.28 16.67 4.13
C LEU A 213 9.23 16.92 2.94
N LEU A 214 9.90 18.07 2.90
CA LEU A 214 10.83 18.41 1.82
C LEU A 214 12.24 17.85 2.02
N LYS A 215 12.49 17.16 3.12
CA LYS A 215 13.82 16.63 3.48
C LYS A 215 13.72 15.16 3.84
N SER A 216 14.27 14.30 2.99
CA SER A 216 14.41 12.90 3.33
C SER A 216 15.32 12.74 4.55
N PRO A 217 14.94 11.87 5.51
CA PRO A 217 15.77 11.57 6.68
C PRO A 217 17.07 10.84 6.32
N LEU A 218 17.11 10.22 5.13
CA LEU A 218 18.27 9.49 4.61
C LEU A 218 19.26 10.39 3.84
N ILE A 219 18.96 11.67 3.64
CA ILE A 219 19.82 12.56 2.89
C ILE A 219 20.57 13.48 3.85
N ASN A 220 21.89 13.48 3.74
CA ASN A 220 22.76 14.49 4.30
C ASN A 220 23.11 15.53 3.23
N PHE A 221 23.12 16.80 3.65
CA PHE A 221 23.52 17.92 2.80
C PHE A 221 24.71 18.63 3.44
N THR A 222 25.87 18.45 2.85
CA THR A 222 27.13 19.05 3.29
C THR A 222 27.90 19.58 2.09
N ASP A 223 28.49 20.77 2.21
CA ASP A 223 29.31 21.44 1.17
C ASP A 223 28.60 21.51 -0.20
N GLY A 224 27.29 21.82 -0.19
CA GLY A 224 26.50 21.94 -1.42
C GLY A 224 26.13 20.62 -2.10
N LYS A 225 26.44 19.47 -1.50
CA LYS A 225 26.18 18.14 -2.06
C LYS A 225 25.16 17.36 -1.23
N LYS A 226 24.27 16.67 -1.95
CA LYS A 226 23.31 15.71 -1.38
C LYS A 226 23.94 14.32 -1.44
N THR A 227 23.99 13.63 -0.30
CA THR A 227 24.47 12.23 -0.22
C THR A 227 23.51 11.39 0.60
N VAL A 228 23.34 10.13 0.19
CA VAL A 228 22.58 9.17 1.02
C VAL A 228 23.44 8.83 2.24
N ASP A 229 22.87 9.02 3.43
CA ASP A 229 23.55 8.88 4.73
C ASP A 229 22.74 7.97 5.66
N VAL A 230 22.69 6.69 5.32
CA VAL A 230 22.04 5.66 6.17
C VAL A 230 22.72 5.55 7.54
N PRO A 231 24.07 5.57 7.66
CA PRO A 231 24.72 5.56 8.98
C PRO A 231 24.31 6.74 9.87
N GLY A 232 24.25 7.94 9.29
CA GLY A 232 23.76 9.13 10.00
C GLY A 232 22.29 8.99 10.44
N TRP A 233 21.44 8.41 9.59
CA TRP A 233 20.07 8.10 9.96
C TRP A 233 20.03 7.10 11.12
N ILE A 234 20.79 5.99 11.09
CA ILE A 234 20.88 5.01 12.19
C ILE A 234 21.27 5.71 13.49
N LYS A 235 22.26 6.61 13.42
CA LYS A 235 22.72 7.38 14.60
C LYS A 235 21.60 8.26 15.17
N ARG A 236 20.85 8.98 14.34
CA ARG A 236 19.81 9.94 14.77
C ARG A 236 18.48 9.29 15.12
N ALA A 237 18.07 8.29 14.32
CA ALA A 237 16.73 7.72 14.33
C ALA A 237 16.62 6.41 15.10
N SER A 238 17.75 5.73 15.35
CA SER A 238 17.82 4.41 16.00
C SER A 238 18.91 4.32 17.06
N ASP A 239 19.29 5.47 17.64
CA ASP A 239 20.25 5.59 18.75
C ASP A 239 21.58 4.88 18.47
N GLY A 240 22.03 4.88 17.22
CA GLY A 240 23.29 4.29 16.75
C GLY A 240 23.26 2.76 16.56
N VAL A 241 22.12 2.10 16.76
CA VAL A 241 21.97 0.65 16.58
C VAL A 241 21.10 0.38 15.36
N ALA A 242 21.61 -0.43 14.43
CA ALA A 242 20.84 -0.79 13.22
C ALA A 242 19.54 -1.50 13.59
N PRO A 243 18.42 -1.21 12.88
CA PRO A 243 17.18 -1.96 13.03
C PRO A 243 17.35 -3.45 12.71
N ASP A 244 16.60 -4.28 13.41
CA ASP A 244 16.50 -5.72 13.14
C ASP A 244 15.45 -6.03 12.08
N ILE A 245 14.41 -5.20 12.00
CA ILE A 245 13.30 -5.33 11.05
C ILE A 245 13.05 -3.97 10.40
N VAL A 246 12.88 -3.97 9.09
CA VAL A 246 12.53 -2.81 8.28
C VAL A 246 11.24 -3.11 7.52
N ILE A 247 10.18 -2.39 7.82
CA ILE A 247 8.91 -2.47 7.09
C ILE A 247 8.89 -1.36 6.05
N VAL A 248 8.61 -1.71 4.78
CA VAL A 248 8.54 -0.79 3.65
C VAL A 248 7.12 -0.77 3.10
N GLN A 249 6.37 0.28 3.43
CA GLN A 249 5.01 0.52 2.92
C GLN A 249 5.07 1.73 1.97
N LEU A 250 5.54 1.49 0.75
CA LEU A 250 5.77 2.50 -0.28
C LEU A 250 5.32 1.98 -1.65
N GLY A 251 5.08 2.88 -2.59
CA GLY A 251 4.81 2.55 -4.00
C GLY A 251 3.60 3.27 -4.59
N VAL A 252 2.58 3.60 -3.80
CA VAL A 252 1.37 4.30 -4.28
C VAL A 252 1.77 5.60 -5.00
N ASN A 253 2.63 6.40 -4.39
CA ASN A 253 3.04 7.70 -4.95
C ASN A 253 3.90 7.57 -6.22
N ALA A 254 4.65 6.47 -6.38
CA ALA A 254 5.42 6.22 -7.59
C ALA A 254 4.54 6.02 -8.85
N VAL A 255 3.29 5.60 -8.66
CA VAL A 255 2.37 5.25 -9.76
C VAL A 255 1.09 6.09 -9.79
N PHE A 256 0.85 6.90 -8.76
CA PHE A 256 -0.36 7.71 -8.66
C PHE A 256 -0.51 8.66 -9.85
N GLY A 257 -1.73 8.75 -10.39
CA GLY A 257 -2.03 9.60 -11.55
C GLY A 257 -1.57 9.07 -12.91
N LYS A 258 -0.85 7.95 -12.95
CA LYS A 258 -0.46 7.30 -14.21
C LYS A 258 -1.67 6.72 -14.93
N ARG A 259 -1.58 6.70 -16.28
CA ARG A 259 -2.64 6.21 -17.18
C ARG A 259 -2.04 5.32 -18.24
N GLY A 260 -2.77 4.28 -18.62
CA GLY A 260 -2.39 3.35 -19.67
C GLY A 260 -3.11 2.01 -19.52
N SER A 261 -2.88 1.11 -20.45
CA SER A 261 -3.30 -0.28 -20.35
C SER A 261 -2.53 -1.01 -19.24
N ALA A 262 -3.01 -2.18 -18.82
CA ALA A 262 -2.32 -3.00 -17.84
C ALA A 262 -0.87 -3.34 -18.26
N ASN A 263 -0.66 -3.62 -19.55
CA ASN A 263 0.68 -3.93 -20.07
C ASN A 263 1.62 -2.72 -20.03
N GLU A 264 1.13 -1.54 -20.43
CA GLU A 264 1.93 -0.30 -20.35
C GLU A 264 2.27 0.05 -18.90
N MET A 265 1.32 -0.10 -17.96
CA MET A 265 1.57 0.14 -16.55
C MET A 265 2.55 -0.86 -15.97
N ARG A 266 2.42 -2.14 -16.32
CA ARG A 266 3.38 -3.19 -15.91
C ARG A 266 4.79 -2.85 -16.36
N GLU A 267 4.96 -2.47 -17.63
CA GLU A 267 6.28 -2.13 -18.20
C GLU A 267 6.87 -0.88 -17.54
N ASP A 268 6.09 0.19 -17.36
CA ASP A 268 6.54 1.41 -16.63
C ASP A 268 6.99 1.06 -15.20
N ILE A 269 6.22 0.23 -14.49
CA ILE A 269 6.56 -0.18 -13.13
C ILE A 269 7.85 -0.99 -13.11
N ARG A 270 8.02 -1.95 -14.01
CA ARG A 270 9.21 -2.79 -14.11
C ARG A 270 10.47 -1.98 -14.42
N LEU A 271 10.37 -1.02 -15.32
CA LEU A 271 11.52 -0.24 -15.78
C LEU A 271 11.87 0.93 -14.86
N ARG A 272 10.91 1.43 -14.08
CA ARG A 272 11.10 2.62 -13.25
C ARG A 272 10.94 2.34 -11.76
N VAL A 273 9.80 1.78 -11.34
CA VAL A 273 9.48 1.67 -9.91
C VAL A 273 10.26 0.53 -9.24
N ILE A 274 10.36 -0.63 -9.86
CA ILE A 274 11.11 -1.77 -9.30
C ILE A 274 12.61 -1.49 -9.14
N PRO A 275 13.30 -0.83 -10.09
CA PRO A 275 14.66 -0.36 -9.85
C PRO A 275 14.81 0.60 -8.67
N GLU A 276 13.81 1.48 -8.42
CA GLU A 276 13.80 2.38 -7.26
C GLU A 276 13.66 1.60 -5.94
N PHE A 277 12.79 0.58 -5.88
CA PHE A 277 12.71 -0.35 -4.73
C PHE A 277 14.05 -1.05 -4.50
N ARG A 278 14.64 -1.59 -5.55
CA ARG A 278 15.95 -2.29 -5.47
C ARG A 278 17.03 -1.36 -4.94
N ALA A 279 17.13 -0.15 -5.46
CA ALA A 279 18.10 0.85 -5.01
C ALA A 279 17.90 1.22 -3.53
N PHE A 280 16.65 1.42 -3.11
CA PHE A 280 16.29 1.75 -1.74
C PHE A 280 16.67 0.62 -0.77
N ILE A 281 16.28 -0.61 -1.07
CA ILE A 281 16.60 -1.78 -0.24
C ILE A 281 18.11 -2.01 -0.21
N SER A 282 18.82 -1.87 -1.33
CA SER A 282 20.27 -2.05 -1.39
C SER A 282 21.00 -1.03 -0.53
N ALA A 283 20.59 0.25 -0.58
CA ALA A 283 21.19 1.30 0.24
C ALA A 283 21.01 1.05 1.74
N LEU A 284 19.85 0.55 2.16
CA LEU A 284 19.59 0.18 3.54
C LEU A 284 20.36 -1.10 3.92
N ARG A 285 20.34 -2.12 3.07
CA ARG A 285 21.00 -3.42 3.30
C ARG A 285 22.50 -3.32 3.52
N GLU A 286 23.17 -2.40 2.82
CA GLU A 286 24.61 -2.13 3.00
C GLU A 286 24.98 -1.84 4.45
N HIS A 287 24.08 -1.18 5.20
CA HIS A 287 24.29 -0.78 6.59
C HIS A 287 23.48 -1.59 7.62
N MET A 288 22.58 -2.44 7.14
CA MET A 288 21.72 -3.33 7.93
C MET A 288 21.72 -4.74 7.34
N PRO A 289 22.90 -5.41 7.23
CA PRO A 289 23.04 -6.67 6.47
C PRO A 289 22.21 -7.82 7.03
N ASN A 290 21.88 -7.79 8.31
CA ASN A 290 21.13 -8.84 9.01
C ASN A 290 19.66 -8.46 9.26
N ALA A 291 19.20 -7.30 8.81
CA ALA A 291 17.81 -6.89 9.02
C ALA A 291 16.86 -7.69 8.11
N VAL A 292 15.70 -8.03 8.64
CA VAL A 292 14.59 -8.55 7.84
C VAL A 292 13.85 -7.39 7.22
N PHE A 293 13.61 -7.42 5.91
CA PHE A 293 12.83 -6.43 5.18
C PHE A 293 11.46 -7.01 4.85
N GLY A 294 10.41 -6.41 5.38
CA GLY A 294 9.03 -6.70 4.99
C GLY A 294 8.52 -5.65 3.99
N ILE A 295 8.24 -6.05 2.76
CA ILE A 295 7.73 -5.15 1.71
C ILE A 295 6.23 -5.40 1.56
N THR A 296 5.42 -4.35 1.71
CA THR A 296 3.96 -4.50 1.64
C THR A 296 3.46 -4.46 0.20
N THR A 297 2.44 -5.28 -0.11
CA THR A 297 1.52 -4.92 -1.19
C THR A 297 0.73 -3.68 -0.79
N GLN A 298 0.28 -2.89 -1.78
CA GLN A 298 -0.34 -1.60 -1.54
C GLN A 298 -1.86 -1.68 -1.62
N PRO A 299 -2.61 -1.02 -0.70
CA PRO A 299 -4.07 -0.97 -0.76
C PRO A 299 -4.53 -0.21 -2.02
N LEU A 300 -5.66 -0.65 -2.57
CA LEU A 300 -6.22 -0.08 -3.82
C LEU A 300 -6.93 1.26 -3.61
N GLY A 301 -7.20 1.67 -2.38
CA GLY A 301 -8.06 2.81 -2.10
C GLY A 301 -9.55 2.45 -2.13
N CYS A 302 -10.41 3.46 -2.02
CA CYS A 302 -11.85 3.30 -2.07
C CYS A 302 -12.40 3.32 -3.50
N GLY A 303 -13.74 3.26 -3.62
CA GLY A 303 -14.44 3.32 -4.90
C GLY A 303 -14.49 4.73 -5.54
N GLN A 304 -15.12 4.82 -6.71
CA GLN A 304 -15.19 6.02 -7.57
C GLN A 304 -15.69 7.28 -6.86
N ASP A 305 -16.56 7.17 -5.86
CA ASP A 305 -17.07 8.34 -5.13
C ASP A 305 -15.95 9.11 -4.42
N GLY A 306 -14.99 8.42 -3.81
CA GLY A 306 -13.83 9.06 -3.17
C GLY A 306 -12.89 9.70 -4.20
N PHE A 307 -12.69 9.06 -5.36
CA PHE A 307 -11.92 9.66 -6.46
C PHE A 307 -12.61 10.91 -7.00
N ALA A 308 -13.93 10.88 -7.19
CA ALA A 308 -14.70 12.04 -7.61
C ALA A 308 -14.61 13.18 -6.60
N ALA A 309 -14.65 12.88 -5.29
CA ALA A 309 -14.53 13.87 -4.23
C ALA A 309 -13.16 14.56 -4.17
N ASN A 310 -12.06 13.81 -4.38
CA ASN A 310 -10.70 14.35 -4.29
C ASN A 310 -10.18 14.94 -5.60
N TYR A 311 -10.51 14.30 -6.75
CA TYR A 311 -9.83 14.59 -8.02
C TYR A 311 -10.80 15.01 -9.13
N GLY A 312 -12.13 15.00 -8.87
CA GLY A 312 -13.16 15.39 -9.85
C GLY A 312 -13.07 14.53 -11.10
N ALA A 313 -13.11 15.19 -12.28
CA ALA A 313 -13.02 14.51 -13.57
C ALA A 313 -11.56 14.18 -14.00
N ARG A 314 -10.57 14.62 -13.25
CA ARG A 314 -9.15 14.51 -13.65
C ARG A 314 -8.60 13.10 -13.53
N PHE A 315 -9.03 12.36 -12.52
CA PHE A 315 -8.52 11.02 -12.24
C PHE A 315 -9.59 10.17 -11.57
N GLY A 316 -9.76 8.94 -12.00
CA GLY A 316 -10.82 8.04 -11.52
C GLY A 316 -10.30 6.70 -11.02
N GLU A 317 -11.17 5.97 -10.34
CA GLU A 317 -10.92 4.65 -9.77
C GLU A 317 -10.41 3.64 -10.80
N VAL A 318 -11.03 3.57 -11.98
CA VAL A 318 -10.73 2.56 -13.01
C VAL A 318 -9.24 2.54 -13.34
N GLN A 319 -8.68 3.70 -13.67
CA GLN A 319 -7.26 3.79 -14.02
C GLN A 319 -6.36 3.51 -12.82
N HIS A 320 -6.76 3.98 -11.64
CA HIS A 320 -6.03 3.70 -10.41
C HIS A 320 -5.97 2.21 -10.12
N ARG A 321 -7.11 1.50 -10.24
CA ARG A 321 -7.16 0.04 -10.05
C ARG A 321 -6.21 -0.70 -10.97
N VAL A 322 -6.23 -0.38 -12.29
CA VAL A 322 -5.30 -0.98 -13.26
C VAL A 322 -3.86 -0.82 -12.78
N THR A 323 -3.49 0.39 -12.44
CA THR A 323 -2.11 0.72 -12.03
C THR A 323 -1.71 0.01 -10.73
N MET A 324 -2.59 0.00 -9.73
CA MET A 324 -2.30 -0.61 -8.43
C MET A 324 -2.22 -2.13 -8.49
N PHE A 325 -3.04 -2.79 -9.30
CA PHE A 325 -2.92 -4.22 -9.50
C PHE A 325 -1.59 -4.60 -10.16
N GLU A 326 -1.15 -3.84 -11.15
CA GLU A 326 0.15 -4.10 -11.78
C GLU A 326 1.31 -3.78 -10.82
N LEU A 327 1.18 -2.74 -9.98
CA LEU A 327 2.16 -2.47 -8.92
C LEU A 327 2.28 -3.65 -7.95
N ASN A 328 1.17 -4.16 -7.44
CA ASN A 328 1.18 -5.26 -6.48
C ASN A 328 1.75 -6.56 -7.09
N ARG A 329 1.45 -6.86 -8.36
CA ARG A 329 2.07 -7.97 -9.09
C ARG A 329 3.58 -7.83 -9.21
N GLU A 330 4.04 -6.64 -9.56
CA GLU A 330 5.46 -6.40 -9.76
C GLU A 330 6.22 -6.33 -8.44
N ILE A 331 5.61 -5.85 -7.34
CA ILE A 331 6.19 -5.95 -5.98
C ILE A 331 6.32 -7.42 -5.56
N GLU A 332 5.27 -8.22 -5.71
CA GLU A 332 5.33 -9.66 -5.39
C GLU A 332 6.42 -10.36 -6.21
N ARG A 333 6.45 -10.12 -7.52
CA ARG A 333 7.47 -10.69 -8.40
C ARG A 333 8.87 -10.26 -7.99
N PHE A 334 9.07 -8.98 -7.70
CA PHE A 334 10.35 -8.43 -7.25
C PHE A 334 10.86 -9.12 -5.99
N VAL A 335 10.01 -9.32 -4.98
CA VAL A 335 10.39 -10.02 -3.75
C VAL A 335 10.78 -11.47 -4.04
N LEU A 336 10.04 -12.16 -4.90
CA LEU A 336 10.35 -13.55 -5.30
C LEU A 336 11.66 -13.66 -6.09
N GLU A 337 11.95 -12.69 -6.97
CA GLU A 337 13.15 -12.67 -7.82
C GLU A 337 14.42 -12.23 -7.06
N LEU A 338 14.29 -11.56 -5.91
CA LEU A 338 15.44 -11.17 -5.10
C LEU A 338 16.20 -12.38 -4.55
N ASP A 339 15.51 -13.52 -4.33
CA ASP A 339 16.04 -14.73 -3.69
C ASP A 339 16.83 -14.44 -2.39
N ASP A 340 16.40 -13.39 -1.67
CA ASP A 340 16.97 -13.00 -0.37
C ASP A 340 16.03 -13.44 0.74
N LYS A 341 16.46 -14.43 1.54
CA LYS A 341 15.67 -14.98 2.66
C LYS A 341 15.32 -13.97 3.74
N LEU A 342 15.98 -12.81 3.75
CA LEU A 342 15.71 -11.70 4.66
C LEU A 342 14.83 -10.62 4.01
N VAL A 343 14.32 -10.84 2.80
CA VAL A 343 13.31 -9.96 2.16
C VAL A 343 12.03 -10.75 1.99
N GLU A 344 10.96 -10.29 2.60
CA GLU A 344 9.68 -10.97 2.64
C GLU A 344 8.55 -10.05 2.17
N LEU A 345 7.50 -10.66 1.61
CA LEU A 345 6.28 -9.95 1.22
C LEU A 345 5.32 -9.87 2.41
N ILE A 346 4.81 -8.68 2.69
CA ILE A 346 3.69 -8.46 3.62
C ILE A 346 2.42 -8.29 2.78
N PRO A 347 1.50 -9.26 2.78
CA PRO A 347 0.21 -9.13 2.10
C PRO A 347 -0.63 -8.07 2.85
N LEU A 348 -0.83 -6.90 2.25
CA LEU A 348 -1.60 -5.83 2.86
C LEU A 348 -2.84 -5.46 2.03
N ALA A 349 -2.73 -5.55 0.70
CA ALA A 349 -3.80 -5.11 -0.21
C ALA A 349 -5.15 -5.78 0.02
N HIS A 350 -5.16 -7.05 0.48
CA HIS A 350 -6.37 -7.83 0.69
C HIS A 350 -7.18 -7.42 1.92
N ALA A 351 -6.52 -6.79 2.91
CA ALA A 351 -7.03 -6.69 4.27
C ALA A 351 -7.95 -5.48 4.53
N ILE A 352 -7.90 -4.44 3.66
CA ILE A 352 -8.64 -3.21 3.90
C ILE A 352 -10.00 -3.27 3.21
N ASP A 353 -11.06 -3.04 3.99
CA ASP A 353 -12.41 -2.88 3.47
C ASP A 353 -12.48 -1.64 2.55
N PRO A 354 -12.77 -1.81 1.25
CA PRO A 354 -12.80 -0.69 0.30
C PRO A 354 -13.96 0.28 0.54
N VAL A 355 -14.90 -0.07 1.40
CA VAL A 355 -16.09 0.74 1.72
C VAL A 355 -15.94 1.41 3.09
N VAL A 356 -15.83 0.64 4.18
CA VAL A 356 -15.82 1.21 5.53
C VAL A 356 -14.41 1.55 6.02
N GLY A 357 -13.38 1.01 5.42
CA GLY A 357 -11.99 1.35 5.71
C GLY A 357 -11.57 2.76 5.25
N PHE A 358 -12.44 3.48 4.52
CA PHE A 358 -12.17 4.83 4.00
C PHE A 358 -13.22 5.84 4.50
N PRO A 359 -12.86 7.15 4.59
CA PRO A 359 -13.76 8.19 5.09
C PRO A 359 -15.01 8.31 4.24
N ARG A 360 -16.16 8.34 4.90
CA ARG A 360 -17.49 8.46 4.30
C ARG A 360 -18.26 9.62 4.92
N LYS A 361 -19.14 10.23 4.15
CA LYS A 361 -19.99 11.32 4.57
C LYS A 361 -21.38 11.17 4.00
N GLU A 362 -22.40 11.53 4.78
CA GLU A 362 -23.74 11.69 4.26
C GLU A 362 -23.80 12.93 3.36
N VAL A 363 -24.32 12.73 2.16
CA VAL A 363 -24.52 13.78 1.17
C VAL A 363 -25.91 13.64 0.56
N PRO A 364 -26.55 14.75 0.10
CA PRO A 364 -27.81 14.66 -0.61
C PRO A 364 -27.71 13.69 -1.81
N ALA A 365 -28.68 12.82 -1.98
CA ALA A 365 -28.73 11.90 -3.11
C ALA A 365 -28.72 12.64 -4.48
N HIS A 366 -29.40 13.79 -4.52
CA HIS A 366 -29.28 14.79 -5.58
C HIS A 366 -29.75 16.18 -5.06
N LYS A 367 -29.50 17.24 -5.83
CA LYS A 367 -29.75 18.64 -5.39
C LYS A 367 -31.21 18.98 -5.05
N ARG A 368 -32.16 18.12 -5.41
CA ARG A 368 -33.60 18.36 -5.25
C ARG A 368 -34.27 17.37 -4.30
N THR A 369 -33.51 16.73 -3.41
CA THR A 369 -34.05 15.77 -2.43
C THR A 369 -33.49 16.05 -1.04
N GLU A 370 -34.28 15.75 -0.04
CA GLU A 370 -33.85 15.72 1.37
C GLU A 370 -33.22 14.36 1.74
N CYS A 371 -33.37 13.34 0.86
CA CYS A 371 -32.77 12.04 1.08
C CYS A 371 -31.22 12.14 0.99
N THR A 372 -30.53 11.52 1.94
CA THR A 372 -29.09 11.42 1.96
C THR A 372 -28.62 10.01 1.61
N VAL A 373 -27.41 9.92 1.09
CA VAL A 373 -26.67 8.68 0.86
C VAL A 373 -25.28 8.80 1.45
N LEU A 374 -24.75 7.70 1.93
CA LEU A 374 -23.39 7.65 2.48
C LEU A 374 -22.40 7.41 1.33
N ARG A 375 -21.50 8.36 1.07
CA ARG A 375 -20.49 8.28 0.00
C ARG A 375 -19.08 8.40 0.55
N SER A 376 -18.14 7.70 -0.07
CA SER A 376 -16.70 7.89 0.21
C SER A 376 -16.26 9.29 -0.21
N VAL A 377 -15.44 9.92 0.65
CA VAL A 377 -14.97 11.31 0.44
C VAL A 377 -13.45 11.42 0.40
N ASN A 378 -12.74 10.30 0.53
CA ASN A 378 -11.29 10.24 0.34
C ASN A 378 -10.93 8.96 -0.42
N ALA A 379 -10.17 9.13 -1.51
CA ALA A 379 -9.82 8.02 -2.40
C ALA A 379 -8.78 7.06 -1.83
N LEU A 380 -7.78 7.57 -1.09
CA LEU A 380 -6.56 6.84 -0.77
C LEU A 380 -6.30 6.66 0.72
N HIS A 381 -6.65 7.67 1.54
CA HIS A 381 -6.29 7.65 2.95
C HIS A 381 -7.35 6.93 3.78
N PRO A 382 -6.99 5.82 4.44
CA PRO A 382 -7.91 5.06 5.28
C PRO A 382 -8.38 5.88 6.49
N THR A 383 -9.51 5.46 7.06
CA THR A 383 -9.94 5.86 8.41
C THR A 383 -9.03 5.24 9.46
N VAL A 384 -9.28 5.55 10.73
CA VAL A 384 -8.67 4.81 11.86
C VAL A 384 -8.99 3.32 11.76
N ASP A 385 -10.24 2.95 11.41
CA ASP A 385 -10.65 1.53 11.26
C ASP A 385 -9.90 0.84 10.12
N GLY A 386 -9.76 1.50 8.95
CA GLY A 386 -8.91 0.99 7.87
C GLY A 386 -7.44 0.90 8.28
N GLY A 387 -6.98 1.84 9.11
CA GLY A 387 -5.66 1.79 9.74
C GLY A 387 -5.49 0.59 10.68
N CYS A 388 -6.53 0.24 11.45
CA CYS A 388 -6.53 -0.97 12.28
C CYS A 388 -6.41 -2.24 11.43
N GLN A 389 -7.14 -2.33 10.31
CA GLN A 389 -7.03 -3.46 9.37
C GLN A 389 -5.62 -3.58 8.78
N MET A 390 -4.98 -2.45 8.44
CA MET A 390 -3.57 -2.45 8.02
C MET A 390 -2.65 -2.97 9.12
N ALA A 391 -2.83 -2.49 10.34
CA ALA A 391 -2.03 -2.89 11.50
C ALA A 391 -2.16 -4.39 11.77
N ASP A 392 -3.38 -4.94 11.72
CA ASP A 392 -3.63 -6.37 11.94
C ASP A 392 -2.95 -7.24 10.88
N ALA A 393 -2.98 -6.85 9.60
CA ALA A 393 -2.30 -7.59 8.53
C ALA A 393 -0.78 -7.60 8.70
N ILE A 394 -0.18 -6.45 9.05
CA ILE A 394 1.27 -6.33 9.28
C ILE A 394 1.67 -7.09 10.56
N ALA A 395 0.86 -6.99 11.63
CA ALA A 395 1.11 -7.72 12.88
C ALA A 395 1.05 -9.23 12.66
N ALA A 396 0.07 -9.72 11.89
CA ALA A 396 -0.05 -11.15 11.59
C ALA A 396 1.19 -11.70 10.86
N TRP A 397 1.73 -10.95 9.88
CA TRP A 397 3.02 -11.29 9.26
C TRP A 397 4.15 -11.32 10.29
N TYR A 398 4.28 -10.27 11.10
CA TYR A 398 5.31 -10.17 12.12
C TYR A 398 5.28 -11.36 13.08
N GLU A 399 4.11 -11.72 13.57
CA GLU A 399 3.90 -12.80 14.53
C GLU A 399 4.15 -14.18 13.91
N CYS A 400 3.66 -14.45 12.70
CA CYS A 400 3.93 -15.70 11.99
C CYS A 400 5.43 -15.90 11.74
N ARG A 401 6.15 -14.82 11.44
CA ARG A 401 7.58 -14.89 11.11
C ARG A 401 8.50 -14.80 12.31
N TRP A 402 8.01 -14.33 13.45
CA TRP A 402 8.79 -14.11 14.67
C TRP A 402 9.68 -15.29 15.07
N ASN A 403 9.12 -16.50 15.13
CA ASN A 403 9.85 -17.68 15.56
C ASN A 403 10.97 -18.07 14.58
N SER A 404 10.83 -17.77 13.28
CA SER A 404 11.87 -18.03 12.28
C SER A 404 13.07 -17.08 12.41
N TRP A 405 12.82 -15.80 12.76
CA TRP A 405 13.88 -14.82 12.96
C TRP A 405 14.57 -14.94 14.32
N SER A 406 13.84 -15.42 15.33
CA SER A 406 14.37 -15.52 16.70
C SER A 406 15.33 -16.69 16.91
N VAL A 407 15.30 -17.71 16.05
CA VAL A 407 16.15 -18.91 16.12
C VAL A 407 17.51 -18.70 15.46
N SER A 408 17.65 -17.71 14.57
CA SER A 408 18.85 -17.50 13.76
C SER A 408 19.91 -16.57 14.36
N LYS A 409 19.77 -16.17 15.63
CA LYS A 409 20.78 -15.30 16.33
C LYS A 409 21.28 -15.94 17.63
#